data_557d1d04f45dbc614d6cbd2dada427b0
#
_entry.id   557d1d04f45dbc614d6cbd2dada427b0
#
_cell.length_a   1.000
_cell.length_b   1.000
_cell.length_c   1.000
_cell.angle_alpha   90.00
_cell.angle_beta   90.00
_cell.angle_gamma   90.00
#
_symmetry.space_group_name_H-M   'P 1'
#
loop_
_entity.id
_entity.type
_entity.pdbx_description
1 polymer ?
#
loop_
_entity_poly.entity_id
_entity_poly.type
_entity_poly.pdbx_seq_one_letter_code
_entity_poly.pdbx_strand_id
1 'polypeptide(L)'
;EKSPSNLVESPAIIQLFGDEFLRRPTPEDLQRLLDVGEVRRFPGMIGSIDCMHWEWKNCPTAWKGQFTRGSGKPTIVLEVVASQDLWIWHAFFGLPGTLNDINVLDRSHVFDDILHGRAPKVKFKVNNHTYRMAYYLTDGIYPNWATFIQSIPLPQGRKAEKFAEKQESARKDVERAFGVLQSRFAIVKNPALQ
;
A
#
# COMPACT_ATOMS: atom_id res chain seq x y z
N GLU A 1 -6.56 8.68 -28.25
CA GLU A 1 -6.15 9.39 -27.01
C GLU A 1 -5.65 8.33 -26.03
N LYS A 2 -4.31 8.31 -25.78
CA LYS A 2 -3.72 7.32 -24.89
C LYS A 2 -3.91 7.77 -23.45
N SER A 3 -4.58 6.96 -22.65
CA SER A 3 -4.67 7.12 -21.19
C SER A 3 -3.26 7.17 -20.58
N PRO A 4 -3.04 7.95 -19.48
CA PRO A 4 -1.76 8.00 -18.77
C PRO A 4 -1.30 6.66 -18.17
N SER A 5 -2.17 5.67 -18.12
CA SER A 5 -1.84 4.30 -17.70
C SER A 5 -0.86 3.56 -18.64
N ASN A 6 -0.50 4.15 -19.78
CA ASN A 6 0.54 3.67 -20.68
C ASN A 6 1.89 4.37 -20.41
N LEU A 7 2.22 4.64 -19.15
CA LEU A 7 3.60 4.91 -18.76
C LEU A 7 4.43 3.71 -19.18
N VAL A 8 5.37 3.95 -20.10
CA VAL A 8 6.23 2.96 -20.75
C VAL A 8 6.93 2.15 -19.66
N GLU A 9 6.33 1.03 -19.30
CA GLU A 9 7.08 -0.03 -18.64
C GLU A 9 8.22 -0.38 -19.58
N SER A 10 9.46 -0.21 -19.12
CA SER A 10 10.59 -0.60 -19.95
C SER A 10 10.58 -2.14 -20.01
N PRO A 11 10.20 -2.76 -21.15
CA PRO A 11 10.08 -4.21 -21.23
C PRO A 11 11.37 -4.92 -20.82
N ALA A 12 12.51 -4.29 -21.08
CA ALA A 12 13.83 -4.82 -20.72
C ALA A 12 14.04 -4.91 -19.20
N ILE A 13 13.57 -3.92 -18.41
CA ILE A 13 13.70 -3.96 -16.95
C ILE A 13 12.80 -5.05 -16.37
N ILE A 14 11.57 -5.16 -16.85
CA ILE A 14 10.63 -6.20 -16.41
C ILE A 14 11.18 -7.59 -16.77
N GLN A 15 11.72 -7.77 -17.97
CA GLN A 15 12.31 -9.04 -18.40
C GLN A 15 13.54 -9.44 -17.57
N LEU A 16 14.36 -8.49 -17.14
CA LEU A 16 15.57 -8.77 -16.36
C LEU A 16 15.30 -8.98 -14.86
N PHE A 17 14.34 -8.29 -14.30
CA PHE A 17 14.15 -8.21 -12.85
C PHE A 17 12.75 -8.63 -12.41
N GLY A 18 11.80 -8.83 -13.32
CA GLY A 18 10.40 -9.10 -12.99
C GLY A 18 10.22 -10.36 -12.17
N ASP A 19 10.92 -11.44 -12.50
CA ASP A 19 10.79 -12.72 -11.81
C ASP A 19 11.21 -12.63 -10.33
N GLU A 20 12.15 -11.75 -10.00
CA GLU A 20 12.61 -11.55 -8.63
C GLU A 20 11.77 -10.51 -7.89
N PHE A 21 11.49 -9.36 -8.51
CA PHE A 21 10.94 -8.19 -7.83
C PHE A 21 9.44 -7.95 -8.03
N LEU A 22 8.83 -8.53 -9.08
CA LEU A 22 7.39 -8.44 -9.34
C LEU A 22 6.63 -9.73 -9.01
N ARG A 23 7.27 -10.62 -8.28
CA ARG A 23 6.68 -11.90 -7.87
C ARG A 23 5.71 -11.75 -6.70
N ARG A 24 4.79 -12.67 -6.60
CA ARG A 24 3.94 -12.84 -5.41
C ARG A 24 4.76 -13.40 -4.24
N PRO A 25 4.30 -13.16 -2.98
CA PRO A 25 4.92 -13.80 -1.82
C PRO A 25 4.92 -15.31 -1.94
N THR A 26 6.07 -15.94 -1.70
CA THR A 26 6.16 -17.39 -1.56
C THR A 26 5.57 -17.84 -0.22
N PRO A 27 5.32 -19.15 0.00
CA PRO A 27 4.92 -19.67 1.31
C PRO A 27 5.91 -19.29 2.43
N GLU A 28 7.21 -19.28 2.11
CA GLU A 28 8.28 -18.90 3.04
C GLU A 28 8.24 -17.40 3.38
N ASP A 29 8.03 -16.56 2.37
CA ASP A 29 7.81 -15.12 2.59
C ASP A 29 6.60 -14.88 3.49
N LEU A 30 5.48 -15.56 3.20
CA LEU A 30 4.26 -15.45 3.97
C LEU A 30 4.49 -15.86 5.44
N GLN A 31 5.17 -16.98 5.67
CA GLN A 31 5.48 -17.44 7.02
C GLN A 31 6.34 -16.40 7.76
N ARG A 32 7.39 -15.88 7.12
CA ARG A 32 8.24 -14.82 7.67
C ARG A 32 7.45 -13.55 8.04
N LEU A 33 6.51 -13.14 7.18
CA LEU A 33 5.66 -11.97 7.46
C LEU A 33 4.74 -12.21 8.66
N LEU A 34 4.15 -13.40 8.76
CA LEU A 34 3.32 -13.80 9.91
C LEU A 34 4.13 -13.82 11.22
N ASP A 35 5.34 -14.36 11.19
CA ASP A 35 6.24 -14.41 12.35
C ASP A 35 6.60 -12.98 12.82
N VAL A 36 6.91 -12.09 11.89
CA VAL A 36 7.14 -10.66 12.19
C VAL A 36 5.89 -10.01 12.80
N GLY A 37 4.72 -10.29 12.25
CA GLY A 37 3.44 -9.82 12.77
C GLY A 37 3.20 -10.26 14.21
N GLU A 38 3.50 -11.53 14.52
CA GLU A 38 3.35 -12.08 15.87
C GLU A 38 4.31 -11.44 16.89
N VAL A 39 5.58 -11.28 16.53
CA VAL A 39 6.58 -10.57 17.36
C VAL A 39 6.13 -9.15 17.66
N ARG A 40 5.53 -8.48 16.71
CA ARG A 40 5.01 -7.10 16.85
C ARG A 40 3.66 -7.03 17.57
N ARG A 41 3.09 -8.14 18.00
CA ARG A 41 1.77 -8.25 18.67
C ARG A 41 0.58 -8.02 17.74
N PHE A 42 0.77 -8.26 16.44
CA PHE A 42 -0.25 -8.29 15.40
C PHE A 42 -0.29 -9.65 14.69
N PRO A 43 -0.69 -10.74 15.38
CA PRO A 43 -0.77 -12.07 14.76
C PRO A 43 -1.66 -12.04 13.52
N GLY A 44 -1.16 -12.55 12.40
CA GLY A 44 -1.89 -12.54 11.12
C GLY A 44 -1.66 -11.32 10.23
N MET A 45 -0.95 -10.30 10.72
CA MET A 45 -0.54 -9.14 9.94
C MET A 45 0.56 -9.53 8.94
N ILE A 46 0.40 -9.12 7.68
CA ILE A 46 1.38 -9.36 6.63
C ILE A 46 1.97 -8.09 6.01
N GLY A 47 1.47 -6.92 6.39
CA GLY A 47 1.97 -5.63 5.92
C GLY A 47 1.02 -4.49 6.22
N SER A 48 1.32 -3.35 5.61
CA SER A 48 0.48 -2.15 5.67
C SER A 48 0.20 -1.65 4.26
N ILE A 49 -0.97 -1.03 4.06
CA ILE A 49 -1.37 -0.41 2.80
C ILE A 49 -1.61 1.08 3.04
N ASP A 50 -1.17 1.90 2.09
CA ASP A 50 -1.40 3.35 2.11
C ASP A 50 -1.24 3.93 0.70
N CYS A 51 -1.69 5.18 0.51
CA CYS A 51 -1.57 5.92 -0.72
C CYS A 51 -0.65 7.14 -0.54
N MET A 52 0.27 7.33 -1.45
CA MET A 52 1.10 8.53 -1.54
C MET A 52 0.67 9.39 -2.72
N HIS A 53 0.48 10.69 -2.48
CA HIS A 53 0.23 11.68 -3.52
C HIS A 53 1.53 12.31 -3.98
N TRP A 54 1.74 12.30 -5.27
CA TRP A 54 2.96 12.72 -5.92
C TRP A 54 2.73 13.95 -6.79
N GLU A 55 3.47 15.05 -6.57
CA GLU A 55 3.36 16.25 -7.39
C GLU A 55 3.83 15.97 -8.83
N TRP A 56 2.93 16.13 -9.78
CA TRP A 56 3.25 16.00 -11.21
C TRP A 56 3.61 17.35 -11.80
N LYS A 57 4.85 17.78 -11.64
CA LYS A 57 5.33 19.11 -12.06
C LYS A 57 5.14 19.39 -13.54
N ASN A 58 5.37 18.39 -14.39
CA ASN A 58 5.26 18.48 -15.86
C ASN A 58 3.90 18.00 -16.38
N CYS A 59 2.84 18.09 -15.57
CA CYS A 59 1.50 17.71 -16.00
C CYS A 59 1.07 18.52 -17.23
N PRO A 60 0.71 17.87 -18.35
CA PRO A 60 0.18 18.55 -19.53
C PRO A 60 -1.02 19.41 -19.18
N THR A 61 -1.13 20.58 -19.81
CA THR A 61 -2.20 21.56 -19.53
C THR A 61 -3.59 20.95 -19.70
N ALA A 62 -3.77 20.07 -20.70
CA ALA A 62 -5.02 19.38 -20.96
C ALA A 62 -5.48 18.48 -19.81
N TRP A 63 -4.57 18.00 -18.95
CA TRP A 63 -4.84 17.07 -17.87
C TRP A 63 -4.82 17.73 -16.48
N LYS A 64 -4.30 18.96 -16.36
CA LYS A 64 -4.21 19.67 -15.07
C LYS A 64 -5.51 19.64 -14.28
N GLY A 65 -6.64 19.90 -14.93
CA GLY A 65 -7.95 19.93 -14.28
C GLY A 65 -8.31 18.58 -13.62
N GLN A 66 -8.00 17.47 -14.28
CA GLN A 66 -8.29 16.12 -13.78
C GLN A 66 -7.38 15.73 -12.61
N PHE A 67 -6.12 16.20 -12.62
CA PHE A 67 -5.11 15.79 -11.62
C PHE A 67 -4.93 16.80 -10.47
N THR A 68 -5.61 17.95 -10.52
CA THR A 68 -5.46 19.01 -9.52
C THR A 68 -6.56 18.92 -8.47
N ARG A 69 -6.17 18.74 -7.20
CA ARG A 69 -7.03 18.81 -6.03
C ARG A 69 -6.74 20.10 -5.26
N GLY A 70 -7.77 20.82 -4.86
CA GLY A 70 -7.77 21.95 -3.91
C GLY A 70 -6.54 22.86 -3.78
N SER A 71 -5.36 22.31 -3.70
CA SER A 71 -4.08 23.04 -3.54
C SER A 71 -3.56 23.70 -4.83
N GLY A 72 -4.21 23.47 -5.97
CA GLY A 72 -3.78 24.02 -7.26
C GLY A 72 -2.59 23.30 -7.92
N LYS A 73 -2.09 22.20 -7.35
CA LYS A 73 -1.01 21.39 -7.92
C LYS A 73 -1.54 20.04 -8.42
N PRO A 74 -1.21 19.64 -9.67
CA PRO A 74 -1.54 18.31 -10.14
C PRO A 74 -0.72 17.27 -9.39
N THR A 75 -1.38 16.18 -8.97
CA THR A 75 -0.76 15.04 -8.29
C THR A 75 -1.21 13.72 -8.89
N ILE A 76 -0.33 12.72 -8.81
CA ILE A 76 -0.60 11.33 -9.17
C ILE A 76 -0.55 10.51 -7.88
N VAL A 77 -1.41 9.50 -7.78
CA VAL A 77 -1.44 8.58 -6.63
C VAL A 77 -0.59 7.36 -6.91
N LEU A 78 0.15 6.94 -5.87
CA LEU A 78 0.80 5.65 -5.76
C LEU A 78 0.25 4.93 -4.54
N GLU A 79 -0.54 3.87 -4.74
CA GLU A 79 -0.93 2.93 -3.69
C GLU A 79 0.14 1.86 -3.55
N VAL A 80 0.51 1.53 -2.31
CA VAL A 80 1.54 0.53 -2.00
C VAL A 80 1.10 -0.36 -0.86
N VAL A 81 1.38 -1.65 -0.99
CA VAL A 81 1.45 -2.59 0.14
C VAL A 81 2.91 -2.88 0.44
N ALA A 82 3.34 -2.58 1.66
CA ALA A 82 4.71 -2.84 2.10
C ALA A 82 4.76 -3.61 3.42
N SER A 83 5.81 -4.40 3.60
CA SER A 83 6.14 -5.10 4.84
C SER A 83 7.19 -4.35 5.66
N GLN A 84 7.47 -4.83 6.88
CA GLN A 84 8.41 -4.20 7.81
C GLN A 84 9.83 -4.01 7.24
N ASP A 85 10.28 -4.94 6.42
CA ASP A 85 11.57 -4.91 5.72
C ASP A 85 11.57 -3.98 4.49
N LEU A 86 10.50 -3.20 4.32
CA LEU A 86 10.29 -2.24 3.25
C LEU A 86 10.17 -2.87 1.86
N TRP A 87 9.93 -4.18 1.78
CA TRP A 87 9.61 -4.81 0.51
C TRP A 87 8.21 -4.39 0.05
N ILE A 88 8.12 -3.93 -1.19
CA ILE A 88 6.85 -3.53 -1.82
C ILE A 88 6.26 -4.75 -2.52
N TRP A 89 5.19 -5.28 -1.96
CA TRP A 89 4.47 -6.46 -2.47
C TRP A 89 3.44 -6.12 -3.53
N HIS A 90 2.95 -4.90 -3.50
CA HIS A 90 2.00 -4.38 -4.48
C HIS A 90 2.25 -2.89 -4.66
N ALA A 91 2.16 -2.42 -5.90
CA ALA A 91 2.18 -1.01 -6.24
C ALA A 91 1.17 -0.75 -7.37
N PHE A 92 0.30 0.23 -7.19
CA PHE A 92 -0.64 0.69 -8.19
C PHE A 92 -0.48 2.19 -8.40
N PHE A 93 -0.07 2.58 -9.61
CA PHE A 93 0.37 3.93 -9.91
C PHE A 93 -0.38 4.54 -11.10
N GLY A 94 -0.54 5.87 -11.11
CA GLY A 94 -1.01 6.63 -12.27
C GLY A 94 -2.41 7.21 -12.12
N LEU A 95 -3.10 6.96 -11.03
CA LEU A 95 -4.41 7.54 -10.80
C LEU A 95 -4.33 9.04 -10.44
N PRO A 96 -5.36 9.83 -10.84
CA PRO A 96 -5.42 11.24 -10.47
C PRO A 96 -5.45 11.46 -8.96
N GLY A 97 -4.68 12.42 -8.46
CA GLY A 97 -4.67 12.82 -7.05
C GLY A 97 -5.96 13.50 -6.57
N THR A 98 -6.94 13.67 -7.42
CA THR A 98 -8.31 14.05 -7.06
C THR A 98 -9.09 12.92 -6.40
N LEU A 99 -8.67 11.68 -6.61
CA LEU A 99 -9.28 10.50 -5.99
C LEU A 99 -8.82 10.39 -4.53
N ASN A 100 -9.70 9.91 -3.68
CA ASN A 100 -9.34 9.47 -2.32
C ASN A 100 -8.87 8.01 -2.34
N ASP A 101 -8.30 7.53 -1.24
CA ASP A 101 -7.72 6.19 -1.15
C ASP A 101 -8.73 5.08 -1.37
N ILE A 102 -10.02 5.28 -0.99
CA ILE A 102 -11.10 4.33 -1.28
C ILE A 102 -11.31 4.20 -2.80
N ASN A 103 -11.36 5.32 -3.51
CA ASN A 103 -11.53 5.31 -4.97
C ASN A 103 -10.30 4.76 -5.71
N VAL A 104 -9.12 4.83 -5.10
CA VAL A 104 -7.90 4.19 -5.58
C VAL A 104 -8.00 2.68 -5.37
N LEU A 105 -8.37 2.26 -4.15
CA LEU A 105 -8.55 0.87 -3.77
C LEU A 105 -9.57 0.14 -4.68
N ASP A 106 -10.70 0.78 -5.01
CA ASP A 106 -11.74 0.23 -5.88
C ASP A 106 -11.25 -0.06 -7.32
N ARG A 107 -10.15 0.57 -7.72
CA ARG A 107 -9.52 0.40 -9.04
C ARG A 107 -8.25 -0.44 -9.01
N SER A 108 -7.75 -0.70 -7.83
CA SER A 108 -6.55 -1.48 -7.59
C SER A 108 -6.84 -2.97 -7.67
N HIS A 109 -5.88 -3.73 -8.20
CA HIS A 109 -5.95 -5.19 -8.28
C HIS A 109 -5.41 -5.88 -7.01
N VAL A 110 -5.12 -5.12 -5.95
CA VAL A 110 -4.48 -5.62 -4.73
C VAL A 110 -5.27 -6.75 -4.05
N PHE A 111 -6.60 -6.71 -4.13
CA PHE A 111 -7.49 -7.70 -3.52
C PHE A 111 -8.13 -8.68 -4.50
N ASP A 112 -7.75 -8.68 -5.76
CA ASP A 112 -8.28 -9.61 -6.77
C ASP A 112 -8.16 -11.07 -6.33
N ASP A 113 -7.05 -11.44 -5.69
CA ASP A 113 -6.85 -12.80 -5.21
C ASP A 113 -7.77 -13.17 -4.05
N ILE A 114 -8.12 -12.22 -3.19
CA ILE A 114 -9.09 -12.42 -2.10
C ILE A 114 -10.49 -12.57 -2.70
N LEU A 115 -10.87 -11.68 -3.60
CA LEU A 115 -12.18 -11.69 -4.24
C LEU A 115 -12.42 -12.96 -5.07
N HIS A 116 -11.36 -13.51 -5.68
CA HIS A 116 -11.42 -14.74 -6.45
C HIS A 116 -11.09 -16.02 -5.64
N GLY A 117 -10.96 -15.91 -4.30
CA GLY A 117 -10.66 -17.05 -3.43
C GLY A 117 -9.26 -17.65 -3.60
N ARG A 118 -8.33 -16.91 -4.21
CA ARG A 118 -6.92 -17.31 -4.43
C ARG A 118 -5.97 -16.81 -3.34
N ALA A 119 -6.47 -16.08 -2.35
CA ALA A 119 -5.66 -15.58 -1.24
C ALA A 119 -4.97 -16.74 -0.49
N PRO A 120 -3.73 -16.55 -0.03
CA PRO A 120 -3.01 -17.54 0.73
C PRO A 120 -3.78 -17.95 1.99
N LYS A 121 -3.87 -19.25 2.25
CA LYS A 121 -4.50 -19.77 3.47
C LYS A 121 -3.54 -19.58 4.63
N VAL A 122 -3.94 -18.81 5.62
CA VAL A 122 -3.21 -18.59 6.86
C VAL A 122 -4.00 -19.14 8.05
N LYS A 123 -3.33 -19.37 9.18
CA LYS A 123 -3.99 -19.76 10.42
C LYS A 123 -3.24 -19.16 11.60
N PHE A 124 -3.94 -18.33 12.35
CA PHE A 124 -3.41 -17.75 13.59
C PHE A 124 -4.49 -17.69 14.67
N LYS A 125 -4.09 -17.52 15.91
CA LYS A 125 -5.01 -17.46 17.06
C LYS A 125 -4.88 -16.14 17.80
N VAL A 126 -6.02 -15.54 18.15
CA VAL A 126 -6.09 -14.38 19.03
C VAL A 126 -7.19 -14.63 20.05
N ASN A 127 -6.90 -14.53 21.34
CA ASN A 127 -7.85 -14.74 22.43
C ASN A 127 -8.67 -16.05 22.29
N ASN A 128 -8.01 -17.15 21.99
CA ASN A 128 -8.59 -18.49 21.73
C ASN A 128 -9.48 -18.62 20.48
N HIS A 129 -9.66 -17.55 19.71
CA HIS A 129 -10.33 -17.63 18.41
C HIS A 129 -9.31 -17.88 17.29
N THR A 130 -9.67 -18.76 16.35
CA THR A 130 -8.84 -19.08 15.18
C THR A 130 -9.30 -18.28 13.98
N TYR A 131 -8.38 -17.55 13.37
CA TYR A 131 -8.58 -16.80 12.14
C TYR A 131 -7.85 -17.49 10.98
N ARG A 132 -8.38 -17.30 9.77
CA ARG A 132 -7.88 -17.97 8.56
C ARG A 132 -7.57 -17.02 7.41
N MET A 133 -7.63 -15.72 7.66
CA MET A 133 -7.37 -14.67 6.68
C MET A 133 -6.32 -13.71 7.23
N ALA A 134 -5.23 -13.53 6.49
CA ALA A 134 -4.24 -12.51 6.80
C ALA A 134 -4.84 -11.11 6.62
N TYR A 135 -4.22 -10.10 7.24
CA TYR A 135 -4.71 -8.73 7.17
C TYR A 135 -3.57 -7.73 7.02
N TYR A 136 -3.95 -6.53 6.58
CA TYR A 136 -3.09 -5.37 6.48
C TYR A 136 -3.51 -4.30 7.48
N LEU A 137 -2.53 -3.53 7.95
CA LEU A 137 -2.82 -2.32 8.72
C LEU A 137 -3.13 -1.18 7.76
N THR A 138 -4.16 -0.41 8.09
CA THR A 138 -4.63 0.72 7.28
C THR A 138 -4.90 1.92 8.19
N ASP A 139 -5.03 3.08 7.58
CA ASP A 139 -5.62 4.22 8.27
C ASP A 139 -7.16 4.11 8.35
N GLY A 140 -7.80 5.09 9.00
CA GLY A 140 -9.24 5.07 9.25
C GLY A 140 -10.12 5.40 8.05
N ILE A 141 -9.53 5.74 6.88
CA ILE A 141 -10.31 6.05 5.67
C ILE A 141 -10.71 4.79 4.91
N TYR A 142 -9.93 3.71 5.03
CA TYR A 142 -10.20 2.45 4.33
C TYR A 142 -11.49 1.79 4.81
N PRO A 143 -12.16 0.96 3.98
CA PRO A 143 -13.39 0.28 4.36
C PRO A 143 -13.15 -0.73 5.49
N ASN A 144 -14.20 -1.00 6.28
CA ASN A 144 -14.12 -1.94 7.40
C ASN A 144 -14.24 -3.39 6.92
N TRP A 145 -13.25 -3.87 6.18
CA TRP A 145 -13.16 -5.24 5.69
C TRP A 145 -12.40 -6.15 6.65
N ALA A 146 -12.67 -7.45 6.60
CA ALA A 146 -11.97 -8.44 7.44
C ALA A 146 -10.45 -8.50 7.20
N THR A 147 -9.98 -8.00 6.06
CA THR A 147 -8.56 -7.91 5.67
C THR A 147 -7.89 -6.62 6.10
N PHE A 148 -8.61 -5.71 6.77
CA PHE A 148 -8.10 -4.43 7.24
C PHE A 148 -8.23 -4.28 8.74
N ILE A 149 -7.16 -3.84 9.37
CA ILE A 149 -7.17 -3.43 10.78
C ILE A 149 -6.80 -1.95 10.85
N GLN A 150 -7.81 -1.14 11.12
CA GLN A 150 -7.68 0.30 11.30
C GLN A 150 -7.26 0.64 12.73
N SER A 151 -6.70 1.84 12.91
CA SER A 151 -6.52 2.41 14.24
C SER A 151 -7.88 2.77 14.87
N ILE A 152 -7.93 2.80 16.18
CA ILE A 152 -9.13 3.22 16.93
C ILE A 152 -9.14 4.75 16.98
N PRO A 153 -10.09 5.44 16.33
CA PRO A 153 -10.22 6.87 16.46
C PRO A 153 -10.69 7.23 17.88
N LEU A 154 -10.07 8.23 18.50
CA LEU A 154 -10.39 8.68 19.86
C LEU A 154 -10.43 7.51 20.89
N PRO A 155 -9.32 6.80 21.05
CA PRO A 155 -9.29 5.61 21.90
C PRO A 155 -9.61 5.96 23.34
N GLN A 156 -10.53 5.19 23.96
CA GLN A 156 -10.91 5.37 25.35
C GLN A 156 -10.27 4.29 26.23
N GLY A 157 -9.46 4.72 27.16
CA GLY A 157 -8.79 3.86 28.14
C GLY A 157 -7.52 3.20 27.63
N ARG A 158 -6.69 2.81 28.57
CA ARG A 158 -5.27 2.39 28.38
C ARG A 158 -5.07 1.27 27.33
N LYS A 159 -6.03 0.35 27.18
CA LYS A 159 -5.91 -0.74 26.21
C LYS A 159 -6.10 -0.24 24.79
N ALA A 160 -7.12 0.60 24.56
CA ALA A 160 -7.42 1.18 23.25
C ALA A 160 -6.31 2.15 22.82
N GLU A 161 -5.80 2.96 23.75
CA GLU A 161 -4.68 3.87 23.52
C GLU A 161 -3.40 3.12 23.10
N LYS A 162 -3.05 2.06 23.83
CA LYS A 162 -1.90 1.21 23.47
C LYS A 162 -2.06 0.51 22.12
N PHE A 163 -3.29 0.06 21.80
CA PHE A 163 -3.55 -0.54 20.49
C PHE A 163 -3.36 0.48 19.38
N ALA A 164 -3.97 1.67 19.51
CA ALA A 164 -3.84 2.74 18.51
C ALA A 164 -2.37 3.15 18.30
N GLU A 165 -1.61 3.37 19.39
CA GLU A 165 -0.17 3.68 19.34
C GLU A 165 0.62 2.61 18.56
N LYS A 166 0.39 1.33 18.88
CA LYS A 166 1.10 0.21 18.24
C LYS A 166 0.69 0.02 16.79
N GLN A 167 -0.61 0.16 16.50
CA GLN A 167 -1.13 0.05 15.15
C GLN A 167 -0.54 1.16 14.26
N GLU A 168 -0.56 2.42 14.69
CA GLU A 168 0.06 3.52 13.95
C GLU A 168 1.57 3.32 13.75
N SER A 169 2.28 2.90 14.81
CA SER A 169 3.72 2.63 14.71
C SER A 169 4.03 1.55 13.68
N ALA A 170 3.21 0.50 13.61
CA ALA A 170 3.39 -0.59 12.67
C ALA A 170 2.96 -0.20 11.24
N ARG A 171 1.87 0.57 11.11
CA ARG A 171 1.38 1.06 9.82
C ARG A 171 2.42 1.95 9.09
N LYS A 172 3.18 2.72 9.83
CA LYS A 172 4.26 3.58 9.29
C LYS A 172 5.35 2.84 8.52
N ASP A 173 5.33 1.52 8.46
CA ASP A 173 6.24 0.75 7.59
C ASP A 173 6.05 1.13 6.12
N VAL A 174 4.82 1.30 5.65
CA VAL A 174 4.54 1.72 4.27
C VAL A 174 4.99 3.16 4.02
N GLU A 175 4.82 4.07 4.98
CA GLU A 175 5.32 5.44 4.87
C GLU A 175 6.86 5.48 4.79
N ARG A 176 7.54 4.59 5.55
CA ARG A 176 9.00 4.43 5.44
C ARG A 176 9.42 3.89 4.08
N ALA A 177 8.65 2.95 3.50
CA ALA A 177 8.90 2.46 2.15
C ALA A 177 8.78 3.59 1.12
N PHE A 178 7.78 4.46 1.23
CA PHE A 178 7.68 5.68 0.41
C PHE A 178 8.91 6.59 0.57
N GLY A 179 9.36 6.82 1.80
CA GLY A 179 10.55 7.63 2.09
C GLY A 179 11.81 7.07 1.42
N VAL A 180 12.00 5.74 1.47
CA VAL A 180 13.12 5.07 0.80
C VAL A 180 12.99 5.18 -0.71
N LEU A 181 11.80 4.94 -1.27
CA LEU A 181 11.53 5.08 -2.70
C LEU A 181 11.90 6.50 -3.19
N GLN A 182 11.43 7.52 -2.49
CA GLN A 182 11.73 8.91 -2.83
C GLN A 182 13.22 9.27 -2.68
N SER A 183 13.92 8.68 -1.71
CA SER A 183 15.34 8.96 -1.50
C SER A 183 16.24 8.27 -2.51
N ARG A 184 15.84 7.10 -2.99
CA ARG A 184 16.62 6.27 -3.92
C ARG A 184 16.41 6.64 -5.39
N PHE A 185 15.20 7.05 -5.73
CA PHE A 185 14.82 7.35 -7.11
C PHE A 185 14.54 8.85 -7.27
N ALA A 186 15.55 9.59 -7.74
CA ALA A 186 15.45 11.03 -7.92
C ALA A 186 14.30 11.46 -8.86
N ILE A 187 13.95 10.60 -9.84
CA ILE A 187 12.83 10.83 -10.76
C ILE A 187 11.48 10.92 -10.04
N VAL A 188 11.35 10.24 -8.90
CA VAL A 188 10.18 10.30 -8.02
C VAL A 188 10.04 11.69 -7.41
N LYS A 189 11.16 12.29 -7.03
CA LYS A 189 11.22 13.60 -6.38
C LYS A 189 11.40 14.75 -7.37
N ASN A 190 12.17 14.51 -8.42
CA ASN A 190 12.53 15.50 -9.44
C ASN A 190 12.27 14.89 -10.82
N PRO A 191 11.06 15.01 -11.37
CA PRO A 191 10.78 14.50 -12.71
C PRO A 191 11.75 15.12 -13.72
N ALA A 192 12.20 14.30 -14.68
CA ALA A 192 13.10 14.76 -15.72
C ALA A 192 12.53 16.00 -16.42
N LEU A 193 13.35 17.01 -16.57
CA LEU A 193 13.04 18.16 -17.43
C LEU A 193 13.16 17.65 -18.88
N GLN A 194 12.05 17.43 -19.54
CA GLN A 194 11.94 17.34 -20.99
C GLN A 194 11.28 18.58 -21.51
#